data_7c2c97bd7bd35e21f86dfb3a9101c242
#
_entry.id   7c2c97bd7bd35e21f86dfb3a9101c242
#
_cell.length_a   1.000
_cell.length_b   1.000
_cell.length_c   1.000
_cell.angle_alpha   90.00
_cell.angle_beta   90.00
_cell.angle_gamma   90.00
#
_symmetry.space_group_name_H-M   'P 1'
#
loop_
_entity.id
_entity.type
_entity.pdbx_description
1 polymer ?
#
loop_
_entity_poly.entity_id
_entity_poly.type
_entity_poly.pdbx_seq_one_letter_code
_entity_poly.pdbx_strand_id
1 'polypeptide(L)'
;MSMSKKDLKFEVREIELGDLENGFFPTLKNLSDLGNVEGNSEKAEQILNNINANPLHKLFVAIDNQTAEVIGATTLLVEQKFIHGGGKAGHIEDVVTRKGFEGLGIGSALISHALHFARTVGCYKVVLDCSDSNIRFYQKVGFRVHETSMRCDLL
;
A
#
# COMPACT_ATOMS: atom_id res chain seq x y z
N MET A 1 7.65 26.11 5.02
CA MET A 1 8.91 25.34 5.09
C MET A 1 8.66 23.97 4.49
N SER A 2 9.46 23.55 3.51
CA SER A 2 9.43 22.17 3.03
C SER A 2 10.13 21.28 4.05
N MET A 3 9.45 20.22 4.53
CA MET A 3 10.08 19.22 5.37
C MET A 3 11.20 18.52 4.60
N SER A 4 12.37 18.38 5.22
CA SER A 4 13.47 17.60 4.65
C SER A 4 13.35 16.13 5.06
N LYS A 5 13.98 15.22 4.28
CA LYS A 5 14.07 13.78 4.65
C LYS A 5 14.64 13.53 6.06
N LYS A 6 15.40 14.48 6.60
CA LYS A 6 16.01 14.37 7.92
C LYS A 6 15.04 14.68 9.06
N ASP A 7 13.98 15.41 8.79
CA ASP A 7 13.07 15.91 9.83
C ASP A 7 11.84 15.02 10.03
N LEU A 8 11.42 14.27 8.98
CA LEU A 8 10.29 13.36 9.06
C LEU A 8 10.72 12.03 9.70
N LYS A 9 10.08 11.69 10.80
CA LYS A 9 10.14 10.37 11.41
C LYS A 9 8.78 9.70 11.28
N PHE A 10 8.75 8.51 10.73
CA PHE A 10 7.53 7.73 10.54
C PHE A 10 7.80 6.24 10.76
N GLU A 11 6.75 5.48 11.00
CA GLU A 11 6.77 4.03 11.06
C GLU A 11 5.81 3.44 10.03
N VAL A 12 6.08 2.20 9.60
CA VAL A 12 5.18 1.43 8.74
C VAL A 12 4.65 0.25 9.54
N ARG A 13 3.34 0.09 9.54
CA ARG A 13 2.65 -1.02 10.21
C ARG A 13 1.36 -1.39 9.48
N GLU A 14 0.73 -2.48 9.90
CA GLU A 14 -0.61 -2.83 9.44
C GLU A 14 -1.62 -1.78 9.94
N ILE A 15 -2.64 -1.50 9.13
CA ILE A 15 -3.70 -0.54 9.46
C ILE A 15 -4.48 -0.98 10.69
N GLU A 16 -4.88 -0.01 11.50
CA GLU A 16 -5.77 -0.17 12.65
C GLU A 16 -7.07 0.61 12.43
N LEU A 17 -8.13 0.26 13.16
CA LEU A 17 -9.44 0.92 13.02
C LEU A 17 -9.37 2.44 13.18
N GLY A 18 -8.60 2.92 14.17
CA GLY A 18 -8.45 4.35 14.44
C GLY A 18 -7.79 5.15 13.31
N ASP A 19 -7.05 4.49 12.42
CA ASP A 19 -6.39 5.14 11.29
C ASP A 19 -7.40 5.67 10.26
N LEU A 20 -8.58 5.05 10.17
CA LEU A 20 -9.64 5.47 9.25
C LEU A 20 -10.06 6.93 9.47
N GLU A 21 -10.03 7.39 10.73
CA GLU A 21 -10.37 8.77 11.10
C GLU A 21 -9.14 9.67 11.26
N ASN A 22 -7.95 9.11 11.06
CA ASN A 22 -6.69 9.81 11.36
C ASN A 22 -5.76 9.89 10.14
N GLY A 23 -6.19 10.56 9.09
CA GLY A 23 -5.39 10.84 7.91
C GLY A 23 -5.46 9.81 6.78
N PHE A 24 -6.15 8.67 6.96
CA PHE A 24 -6.23 7.62 5.93
C PHE A 24 -6.90 8.11 4.64
N PHE A 25 -8.10 8.69 4.73
CA PHE A 25 -8.81 9.18 3.55
C PHE A 25 -8.13 10.36 2.86
N PRO A 26 -7.61 11.38 3.55
CA PRO A 26 -6.77 12.40 2.92
C PRO A 26 -5.57 11.82 2.16
N THR A 27 -4.99 10.74 2.66
CA THR A 27 -3.89 10.03 1.99
C THR A 27 -4.37 9.35 0.71
N LEU A 28 -5.46 8.58 0.78
CA LEU A 28 -6.02 7.86 -0.38
C LEU A 28 -6.51 8.80 -1.49
N LYS A 29 -6.97 10.00 -1.16
CA LYS A 29 -7.40 10.99 -2.15
C LYS A 29 -6.31 11.37 -3.14
N ASN A 30 -5.06 11.25 -2.76
CA ASN A 30 -3.94 11.48 -3.68
C ASN A 30 -3.77 10.36 -4.71
N LEU A 31 -4.47 9.26 -4.55
CA LEU A 31 -4.48 8.13 -5.50
C LEU A 31 -5.69 8.18 -6.43
N SER A 32 -6.89 8.32 -5.86
CA SER A 32 -8.15 8.25 -6.62
C SER A 32 -9.32 8.80 -5.82
N ASP A 33 -10.48 8.92 -6.48
CA ASP A 33 -11.75 9.27 -5.86
C ASP A 33 -12.20 8.15 -4.89
N LEU A 34 -12.68 8.56 -3.72
CA LEU A 34 -13.15 7.65 -2.67
C LEU A 34 -14.64 7.35 -2.75
N GLY A 35 -15.38 8.07 -3.60
CA GLY A 35 -16.84 7.95 -3.65
C GLY A 35 -17.47 8.29 -2.28
N ASN A 36 -18.45 7.49 -1.87
CA ASN A 36 -19.22 7.72 -0.65
C ASN A 36 -18.65 6.99 0.60
N VAL A 37 -17.41 6.58 0.58
CA VAL A 37 -16.75 5.93 1.75
C VAL A 37 -16.30 6.97 2.76
N GLU A 38 -15.78 8.09 2.27
CA GLU A 38 -15.42 9.21 3.12
C GLU A 38 -16.68 9.81 3.76
N GLY A 39 -16.64 10.03 5.06
CA GLY A 39 -17.79 10.51 5.83
C GLY A 39 -18.85 9.44 6.16
N ASN A 40 -18.59 8.17 5.80
CA ASN A 40 -19.42 7.03 6.17
C ASN A 40 -18.60 6.03 7.00
N SER A 41 -18.52 6.27 8.31
CA SER A 41 -17.69 5.49 9.22
C SER A 41 -18.10 4.01 9.27
N GLU A 42 -19.40 3.72 9.25
CA GLU A 42 -19.90 2.33 9.26
C GLU A 42 -19.45 1.56 8.02
N LYS A 43 -19.56 2.18 6.83
CA LYS A 43 -19.12 1.59 5.58
C LYS A 43 -17.61 1.38 5.58
N ALA A 44 -16.84 2.35 6.04
CA ALA A 44 -15.39 2.27 6.11
C ALA A 44 -14.94 1.14 7.05
N GLU A 45 -15.54 1.02 8.23
CA GLU A 45 -15.28 -0.06 9.17
C GLU A 45 -15.62 -1.42 8.58
N GLN A 46 -16.77 -1.55 7.91
CA GLN A 46 -17.15 -2.78 7.23
C GLN A 46 -16.12 -3.21 6.16
N ILE A 47 -15.62 -2.27 5.37
CA ILE A 47 -14.57 -2.53 4.37
C ILE A 47 -13.31 -3.04 5.07
N LEU A 48 -12.87 -2.38 6.14
CA LEU A 48 -11.68 -2.78 6.89
C LEU A 48 -11.85 -4.18 7.49
N ASN A 49 -13.02 -4.49 8.05
CA ASN A 49 -13.33 -5.81 8.58
C ASN A 49 -13.27 -6.89 7.49
N ASN A 50 -13.77 -6.60 6.28
CA ASN A 50 -13.68 -7.52 5.15
C ASN A 50 -12.22 -7.77 4.73
N ILE A 51 -11.38 -6.74 4.72
CA ILE A 51 -9.95 -6.88 4.45
C ILE A 51 -9.28 -7.73 5.53
N ASN A 52 -9.52 -7.43 6.80
CA ASN A 52 -8.91 -8.13 7.93
C ASN A 52 -9.40 -9.57 8.11
N ALA A 53 -10.55 -9.94 7.54
CA ALA A 53 -11.04 -11.32 7.56
C ALA A 53 -10.15 -12.29 6.76
N ASN A 54 -9.32 -11.78 5.84
CA ASN A 54 -8.36 -12.56 5.08
C ASN A 54 -6.94 -12.28 5.58
N PRO A 55 -6.25 -13.22 6.25
CA PRO A 55 -4.90 -13.01 6.75
C PRO A 55 -3.85 -12.82 5.65
N LEU A 56 -4.19 -13.12 4.40
CA LEU A 56 -3.35 -12.92 3.22
C LEU A 56 -3.67 -11.62 2.46
N HIS A 57 -4.59 -10.82 2.97
CA HIS A 57 -4.89 -9.47 2.50
C HIS A 57 -4.41 -8.48 3.54
N LYS A 58 -3.36 -7.75 3.24
CA LYS A 58 -2.75 -6.79 4.16
C LYS A 58 -2.84 -5.38 3.60
N LEU A 59 -3.22 -4.44 4.45
CA LEU A 59 -3.12 -3.03 4.18
C LEU A 59 -2.11 -2.43 5.16
N PHE A 60 -1.01 -1.91 4.63
CA PHE A 60 0.03 -1.26 5.41
C PHE A 60 -0.08 0.24 5.30
N VAL A 61 0.18 0.93 6.39
CA VAL A 61 0.16 2.39 6.48
C VAL A 61 1.48 2.92 7.02
N ALA A 62 1.87 4.09 6.54
CA ALA A 62 2.95 4.87 7.11
C ALA A 62 2.34 5.93 8.02
N ILE A 63 2.82 5.99 9.25
CA ILE A 63 2.31 6.89 10.31
C ILE A 63 3.37 7.91 10.66
N ASP A 64 3.04 9.19 10.56
CA ASP A 64 3.89 10.26 11.04
C ASP A 64 4.01 10.20 12.57
N ASN A 65 5.23 10.07 13.09
CA ASN A 65 5.47 9.94 14.53
C ASN A 65 5.15 11.21 15.32
N GLN A 66 5.06 12.36 14.68
CA GLN A 66 4.74 13.62 15.35
C GLN A 66 3.24 13.86 15.47
N THR A 67 2.49 13.55 14.41
CA THR A 67 1.04 13.83 14.34
C THR A 67 0.18 12.59 14.59
N ALA A 68 0.78 11.40 14.53
CA ALA A 68 0.09 10.10 14.52
C ALA A 68 -0.87 9.91 13.33
N GLU A 69 -0.77 10.73 12.30
CA GLU A 69 -1.60 10.65 11.10
C GLU A 69 -1.03 9.70 10.06
N VAL A 70 -1.91 9.07 9.30
CA VAL A 70 -1.54 8.30 8.10
C VAL A 70 -1.03 9.24 7.03
N ILE A 71 0.15 8.96 6.49
CA ILE A 71 0.81 9.73 5.44
C ILE A 71 1.18 8.90 4.20
N GLY A 72 0.90 7.62 4.24
CA GLY A 72 1.08 6.71 3.11
C GLY A 72 0.35 5.40 3.34
N ALA A 73 0.07 4.67 2.27
CA ALA A 73 -0.59 3.37 2.32
C ALA A 73 -0.19 2.48 1.13
N THR A 74 -0.31 1.17 1.31
CA THR A 74 -0.23 0.19 0.24
C THR A 74 -0.98 -1.08 0.63
N THR A 75 -1.50 -1.78 -0.35
CA THR A 75 -2.13 -3.09 -0.18
C THR A 75 -1.21 -4.19 -0.68
N LEU A 76 -1.15 -5.30 0.03
CA LEU A 76 -0.54 -6.54 -0.41
C LEU A 76 -1.58 -7.66 -0.38
N LEU A 77 -1.85 -8.24 -1.55
CA LEU A 77 -2.66 -9.44 -1.71
C LEU A 77 -1.74 -10.64 -1.95
N VAL A 78 -1.86 -11.67 -1.13
CA VAL A 78 -1.09 -12.92 -1.30
C VAL A 78 -2.02 -13.97 -1.89
N GLU A 79 -1.67 -14.42 -3.11
CA GLU A 79 -2.41 -15.43 -3.85
C GLU A 79 -1.80 -16.80 -3.64
N GLN A 80 -2.61 -17.76 -3.19
CA GLN A 80 -2.23 -19.17 -3.15
C GLN A 80 -2.29 -19.75 -4.55
N LYS A 81 -1.23 -20.44 -4.97
CA LYS A 81 -1.15 -21.09 -6.29
C LYS A 81 -0.98 -22.59 -6.17
N PHE A 82 -1.32 -23.33 -7.22
CA PHE A 82 -0.96 -24.74 -7.38
C PHE A 82 0.45 -24.90 -7.96
N ILE A 83 0.83 -24.01 -8.89
CA ILE A 83 2.17 -24.03 -9.49
C ILE A 83 3.25 -23.71 -8.45
N HIS A 84 4.51 -23.97 -8.78
CA HIS A 84 5.66 -23.84 -7.89
C HIS A 84 5.48 -24.60 -6.57
N GLY A 85 4.93 -25.84 -6.64
CA GLY A 85 4.76 -26.70 -5.46
C GLY A 85 3.73 -26.17 -4.45
N GLY A 86 2.70 -25.48 -4.90
CA GLY A 86 1.75 -24.80 -4.02
C GLY A 86 2.30 -23.48 -3.47
N GLY A 87 3.08 -22.79 -4.27
CA GLY A 87 3.68 -21.50 -3.89
C GLY A 87 2.67 -20.37 -3.76
N LYS A 88 3.14 -19.25 -3.25
CA LYS A 88 2.35 -18.01 -3.13
C LYS A 88 2.98 -16.89 -3.95
N ALA A 89 2.16 -16.01 -4.50
CA ALA A 89 2.58 -14.80 -5.19
C ALA A 89 1.93 -13.58 -4.54
N GLY A 90 2.73 -12.55 -4.26
CA GLY A 90 2.22 -11.28 -3.74
C GLY A 90 1.85 -10.33 -4.88
N HIS A 91 0.79 -9.53 -4.67
CA HIS A 91 0.36 -8.46 -5.54
C HIS A 91 0.30 -7.17 -4.74
N ILE A 92 1.15 -6.20 -5.08
CA ILE A 92 1.13 -4.87 -4.48
C ILE A 92 0.17 -4.00 -5.27
N GLU A 93 -0.77 -3.37 -4.56
CA GLU A 93 -1.81 -2.52 -5.11
C GLU A 93 -1.89 -1.20 -4.34
N ASP A 94 -2.40 -0.16 -5.00
CA ASP A 94 -2.77 1.11 -4.36
C ASP A 94 -1.65 1.73 -3.52
N VAL A 95 -0.47 1.85 -4.10
CA VAL A 95 0.66 2.53 -3.46
C VAL A 95 0.43 4.03 -3.52
N VAL A 96 0.32 4.67 -2.37
CA VAL A 96 0.08 6.10 -2.28
C VAL A 96 0.83 6.76 -1.14
N THR A 97 1.32 7.98 -1.40
CA THR A 97 1.84 8.89 -0.39
C THR A 97 0.92 10.11 -0.33
N ARG A 98 0.60 10.59 0.88
CA ARG A 98 -0.22 11.77 1.08
C ARG A 98 0.40 12.97 0.38
N LYS A 99 -0.42 13.80 -0.25
CA LYS A 99 0.02 15.03 -0.92
C LYS A 99 0.82 15.92 0.03
N GLY A 100 1.99 16.35 -0.40
CA GLY A 100 2.93 17.13 0.39
C GLY A 100 3.99 16.30 1.12
N PHE A 101 3.86 14.97 1.14
CA PHE A 101 4.83 14.05 1.76
C PHE A 101 5.63 13.25 0.73
N GLU A 102 5.46 13.53 -0.55
CA GLU A 102 6.19 12.85 -1.62
C GLU A 102 7.70 13.15 -1.55
N GLY A 103 8.51 12.22 -2.00
CA GLY A 103 9.96 12.36 -2.04
C GLY A 103 10.66 12.19 -0.69
N LEU A 104 9.96 11.82 0.37
CA LEU A 104 10.49 11.67 1.72
C LEU A 104 10.83 10.21 2.10
N GLY A 105 10.71 9.28 1.17
CA GLY A 105 11.05 7.88 1.37
C GLY A 105 9.91 7.00 1.87
N ILE A 106 8.68 7.53 1.97
CA ILE A 106 7.51 6.82 2.48
C ILE A 106 7.14 5.65 1.57
N GLY A 107 7.04 5.89 0.26
CA GLY A 107 6.71 4.84 -0.71
C GLY A 107 7.72 3.68 -0.69
N SER A 108 9.01 3.98 -0.66
CA SER A 108 10.06 2.96 -0.54
C SER A 108 9.95 2.14 0.73
N ALA A 109 9.64 2.77 1.86
CA ALA A 109 9.46 2.08 3.14
C ALA A 109 8.22 1.18 3.14
N LEU A 110 7.10 1.63 2.57
CA LEU A 110 5.89 0.83 2.39
C LEU A 110 6.15 -0.42 1.55
N ILE A 111 6.81 -0.26 0.41
CA ILE A 111 7.16 -1.38 -0.48
C ILE A 111 8.11 -2.35 0.22
N SER A 112 9.13 -1.86 0.90
CA SER A 112 10.08 -2.71 1.64
C SER A 112 9.37 -3.51 2.73
N HIS A 113 8.43 -2.92 3.44
CA HIS A 113 7.64 -3.59 4.46
C HIS A 113 6.76 -4.70 3.85
N ALA A 114 6.07 -4.40 2.74
CA ALA A 114 5.25 -5.37 2.01
C ALA A 114 6.10 -6.55 1.49
N LEU A 115 7.27 -6.28 0.92
CA LEU A 115 8.20 -7.32 0.45
C LEU A 115 8.71 -8.19 1.60
N HIS A 116 9.00 -7.59 2.76
CA HIS A 116 9.39 -8.33 3.95
C HIS A 116 8.28 -9.29 4.38
N PHE A 117 7.05 -8.81 4.51
CA PHE A 117 5.90 -9.65 4.83
C PHE A 117 5.70 -10.78 3.81
N ALA A 118 5.77 -10.47 2.51
CA ALA A 118 5.64 -11.46 1.45
C ALA A 118 6.68 -12.59 1.58
N ARG A 119 7.93 -12.27 1.96
CA ARG A 119 8.96 -13.27 2.24
C ARG A 119 8.61 -14.14 3.44
N THR A 120 8.11 -13.55 4.52
CA THR A 120 7.76 -14.30 5.74
C THR A 120 6.64 -15.30 5.52
N VAL A 121 5.70 -15.02 4.61
CA VAL A 121 4.60 -15.94 4.26
C VAL A 121 4.93 -16.88 3.10
N GLY A 122 6.15 -16.81 2.56
CA GLY A 122 6.65 -17.75 1.56
C GLY A 122 6.28 -17.42 0.11
N CYS A 123 6.08 -16.17 -0.23
CA CYS A 123 5.91 -15.77 -1.63
C CYS A 123 7.19 -16.02 -2.43
N TYR A 124 7.07 -16.63 -3.61
CA TYR A 124 8.19 -16.82 -4.53
C TYR A 124 8.41 -15.61 -5.45
N LYS A 125 7.41 -14.75 -5.59
CA LYS A 125 7.49 -13.48 -6.30
C LYS A 125 6.48 -12.47 -5.74
N VAL A 126 6.73 -11.20 -6.02
CA VAL A 126 5.77 -10.10 -5.86
C VAL A 126 5.70 -9.34 -7.17
N VAL A 127 4.50 -9.01 -7.62
CA VAL A 127 4.23 -8.25 -8.83
C VAL A 127 3.43 -6.98 -8.50
N LEU A 128 3.55 -5.99 -9.35
CA LEU A 128 2.74 -4.77 -9.33
C LEU A 128 2.62 -4.19 -10.73
N ASP A 129 1.62 -3.36 -10.93
CA ASP A 129 1.46 -2.54 -12.12
C ASP A 129 1.85 -1.10 -11.79
N CYS A 130 2.50 -0.41 -12.71
CA CYS A 130 2.83 0.99 -12.55
C CYS A 130 2.82 1.73 -13.89
N SER A 131 2.71 3.06 -13.84
CA SER A 131 2.95 3.88 -15.02
C SER A 131 4.43 3.90 -15.39
N ASP A 132 4.73 4.17 -16.65
CA ASP A 132 6.12 4.25 -17.15
C ASP A 132 6.97 5.24 -16.33
N SER A 133 6.37 6.33 -15.88
CA SER A 133 7.05 7.35 -15.06
C SER A 133 7.50 6.82 -13.69
N ASN A 134 6.92 5.73 -13.19
CA ASN A 134 7.25 5.14 -11.89
C ASN A 134 8.18 3.92 -11.98
N ILE A 135 8.53 3.47 -13.18
CA ILE A 135 9.40 2.30 -13.37
C ILE A 135 10.73 2.46 -12.61
N ARG A 136 11.37 3.61 -12.72
CA ARG A 136 12.65 3.87 -12.03
C ARG A 136 12.53 3.81 -10.51
N PHE A 137 11.41 4.28 -9.97
CA PHE A 137 11.14 4.19 -8.54
C PHE A 137 11.11 2.73 -8.08
N TYR A 138 10.35 1.88 -8.78
CA TYR A 138 10.22 0.47 -8.42
C TYR A 138 11.51 -0.34 -8.70
N GLN A 139 12.27 0.01 -9.73
CA GLN A 139 13.59 -0.60 -9.97
C GLN A 139 14.55 -0.38 -8.81
N LYS A 140 14.52 0.80 -8.16
CA LYS A 140 15.36 1.11 -6.99
C LYS A 140 15.04 0.24 -5.78
N VAL A 141 13.82 -0.27 -5.69
CA VAL A 141 13.38 -1.16 -4.59
C VAL A 141 13.38 -2.63 -5.00
N GLY A 142 13.99 -2.98 -6.13
CA GLY A 142 14.28 -4.35 -6.53
C GLY A 142 13.35 -4.96 -7.58
N PHE A 143 12.42 -4.20 -8.14
CA PHE A 143 11.57 -4.68 -9.23
C PHE A 143 12.26 -4.56 -10.59
N ARG A 144 11.81 -5.36 -11.51
CA ARG A 144 12.18 -5.29 -12.94
C ARG A 144 10.93 -5.32 -13.79
N VAL A 145 10.96 -4.72 -14.95
CA VAL A 145 9.87 -4.83 -15.93
C VAL A 145 9.71 -6.31 -16.29
N HIS A 146 8.47 -6.80 -16.28
CA HIS A 146 8.17 -8.22 -16.45
C HIS A 146 7.17 -8.47 -17.56
N GLU A 147 5.92 -8.10 -17.40
CA GLU A 147 4.82 -8.39 -18.34
C GLU A 147 4.00 -7.13 -18.61
N THR A 148 3.15 -7.19 -19.64
CA THR A 148 2.25 -6.10 -19.97
C THR A 148 0.95 -6.24 -19.19
N SER A 149 0.53 -5.18 -18.50
CA SER A 149 -0.77 -5.10 -17.85
C SER A 149 -1.86 -4.86 -18.88
N MET A 150 -3.00 -5.52 -18.70
CA MET A 150 -4.21 -5.33 -19.50
C MET A 150 -5.41 -5.10 -18.58
N ARG A 151 -6.36 -4.26 -19.02
CA ARG A 151 -7.53 -3.90 -18.24
C ARG A 151 -8.81 -4.06 -19.06
N CYS A 152 -9.84 -4.59 -18.42
CA CYS A 152 -11.21 -4.59 -18.95
C CYS A 152 -12.12 -3.93 -17.90
N ASP A 153 -12.76 -2.83 -18.24
CA ASP A 153 -13.71 -2.16 -17.35
C ASP A 153 -15.06 -2.90 -17.38
N LEU A 154 -15.63 -3.12 -16.19
CA LEU A 154 -16.89 -3.88 -16.02
C LEU A 154 -18.08 -3.00 -15.62
N LEU A 155 -17.82 -1.75 -15.19
CA LEU A 155 -18.81 -0.76 -14.78
C LEU A 155 -18.58 0.57 -15.50
#